data_ba74749a734c30ca506ec3e74357fbdf
#
_entry.id   ba74749a734c30ca506ec3e74357fbdf
#
_cell.length_a   1.000
_cell.length_b   1.000
_cell.length_c   1.000
_cell.angle_alpha   90.00
_cell.angle_beta   90.00
_cell.angle_gamma   90.00
#
_symmetry.space_group_name_H-M   'P 1'
#
loop_
_entity.id
_entity.type
_entity.pdbx_description
1 polymer ?
#
loop_
_entity_poly.entity_id
_entity_poly.type
_entity_poly.pdbx_seq_one_letter_code
_entity_poly.pdbx_strand_id
1 'polypeptide(L)'
;MRRGALSFIFILILSFPLNAGLGFIFPQQVENHRIDQLLKEASDLYQDEKFDEALEIYKSAEELSKSEKYSKGLAQAYLGMSGVYFVKGKLDVSTSYILKAKNQSYTSQNDDISYSIAFREGLNLHILGLYDEAVKKYKEAIAISNRVKNQEDRVNKLIGIYINIGDVYQLKKQNDSALYYYKSAYHSPSTNVNNKFTSSVSISEVYIENNELDSGKIYLNYAENYSKSLGTNYSKALLKEISGKYYEASGDLQNAISSFENAIQLNEEINRPRVVLYKLLSETYHKKGDSELSNSYLKQYVAVKDSVDEARKRNIKVPAMLAQTDGEIKVEKANANVVLIFVISGVLIAVILSGVFVYSKKQKRKNLKGKKENLQLKKKLNNAFEEVVELATSNSPNFLSRFIEVYPEFYSQLVNDYPDLTTADLKLCALMKLDFSTKEIAEMTFSSLRTVQNRKYKLRKKFNLSSEENLNQWIQNLHVESLTMV
;
A
#
# COMPACT_ATOMS: atom_id res chain seq x y z
N MET A 1 7.55 5.92 106.02
CA MET A 1 8.26 4.77 105.33
C MET A 1 7.44 4.30 104.21
N ARG A 2 8.10 4.18 103.03
CA ARG A 2 7.78 3.44 101.81
C ARG A 2 6.56 3.88 100.97
N ARG A 3 6.88 4.56 99.83
CA ARG A 3 6.94 4.02 98.45
C ARG A 3 5.56 3.55 97.96
N GLY A 4 4.84 4.17 97.03
CA GLY A 4 5.23 4.59 95.73
C GLY A 4 4.52 3.67 94.74
N ALA A 5 3.64 4.19 93.91
CA ALA A 5 3.37 3.67 92.56
C ALA A 5 2.49 4.66 91.79
N LEU A 6 3.11 5.32 90.82
CA LEU A 6 2.40 6.06 89.79
C LEU A 6 1.71 5.07 88.84
N SER A 7 0.38 5.15 88.76
CA SER A 7 -0.40 4.52 87.70
C SER A 7 -0.60 5.49 86.53
N PHE A 8 0.07 5.26 85.43
CA PHE A 8 -0.16 5.93 84.18
C PHE A 8 -1.49 5.48 83.58
N ILE A 9 -2.48 6.37 83.59
CA ILE A 9 -3.73 6.20 82.84
C ILE A 9 -3.45 6.60 81.41
N PHE A 10 -3.38 5.64 80.51
CA PHE A 10 -3.37 5.81 79.05
C PHE A 10 -4.78 6.17 78.58
N ILE A 11 -5.05 7.42 78.31
CA ILE A 11 -6.27 7.86 77.65
C ILE A 11 -6.12 7.53 76.17
N LEU A 12 -6.79 6.47 75.76
CA LEU A 12 -6.95 6.10 74.33
C LEU A 12 -7.97 7.05 73.75
N ILE A 13 -7.50 8.12 73.09
CA ILE A 13 -8.40 8.94 72.25
C ILE A 13 -8.62 8.16 70.99
N LEU A 14 -9.74 7.49 70.89
CA LEU A 14 -10.30 6.96 69.65
C LEU A 14 -10.76 8.14 68.80
N SER A 15 -9.88 8.63 67.94
CA SER A 15 -10.27 9.51 66.86
C SER A 15 -11.01 8.68 65.79
N PHE A 16 -12.31 8.75 65.80
CA PHE A 16 -13.13 8.36 64.66
C PHE A 16 -12.78 9.27 63.50
N PRO A 17 -12.38 8.74 62.34
CA PRO A 17 -12.35 9.59 61.16
C PRO A 17 -13.79 9.84 60.75
N LEU A 18 -14.23 11.11 60.86
CA LEU A 18 -15.39 11.59 60.11
C LEU A 18 -15.13 11.33 58.63
N ASN A 19 -15.67 10.30 58.11
CA ASN A 19 -15.82 10.09 56.68
C ASN A 19 -16.89 11.07 56.16
N ALA A 20 -16.53 12.34 56.06
CA ALA A 20 -17.17 13.23 55.14
C ALA A 20 -16.68 12.81 53.75
N GLY A 21 -17.57 12.21 52.95
CA GLY A 21 -17.32 11.79 51.57
C GLY A 21 -17.06 12.96 50.62
N LEU A 22 -15.97 13.69 50.85
CA LEU A 22 -15.31 14.52 49.88
C LEU A 22 -14.21 13.61 49.29
N GLY A 23 -14.51 12.99 48.16
CA GLY A 23 -13.52 12.26 47.39
C GLY A 23 -12.33 13.18 47.13
N PHE A 24 -11.23 12.97 47.85
CA PHE A 24 -9.95 13.55 47.47
C PHE A 24 -9.55 12.95 46.15
N ILE A 25 -9.92 13.65 45.07
CA ILE A 25 -9.38 13.38 43.74
C ILE A 25 -7.90 13.72 43.86
N PHE A 26 -7.03 12.71 43.88
CA PHE A 26 -5.60 12.96 43.89
C PHE A 26 -5.22 13.79 42.69
N PRO A 27 -4.35 14.84 42.83
CA PRO A 27 -3.96 15.68 41.70
C PRO A 27 -3.56 14.90 40.46
N GLN A 28 -2.90 13.78 40.60
CA GLN A 28 -2.51 12.87 39.53
C GLN A 28 -3.71 12.25 38.80
N GLN A 29 -4.83 11.97 39.46
CA GLN A 29 -6.05 11.46 38.78
C GLN A 29 -6.71 12.57 37.96
N VAL A 30 -6.65 13.80 38.36
CA VAL A 30 -7.18 14.94 37.61
C VAL A 30 -6.38 15.15 36.33
N GLU A 31 -5.05 15.13 36.41
CA GLU A 31 -4.20 15.28 35.23
C GLU A 31 -4.30 14.09 34.29
N ASN A 32 -4.38 12.84 34.77
CA ASN A 32 -4.62 11.66 33.96
C ASN A 32 -5.97 11.75 33.23
N HIS A 33 -7.00 12.26 33.86
CA HIS A 33 -8.30 12.49 33.20
C HIS A 33 -8.20 13.55 32.10
N ARG A 34 -7.47 14.62 32.34
CA ARG A 34 -7.19 15.66 31.34
C ARG A 34 -6.44 15.06 30.13
N ILE A 35 -5.43 14.22 30.37
CA ILE A 35 -4.71 13.52 29.29
C ILE A 35 -5.68 12.62 28.49
N ASP A 36 -6.54 11.85 29.16
CA ASP A 36 -7.52 10.99 28.50
C ASP A 36 -8.51 11.82 27.65
N GLN A 37 -8.87 13.04 28.09
CA GLN A 37 -9.69 13.98 27.30
C GLN A 37 -8.95 14.49 26.05
N LEU A 38 -7.69 14.90 26.16
CA LEU A 38 -6.86 15.32 25.02
C LEU A 38 -6.72 14.17 24.01
N LEU A 39 -6.49 12.96 24.48
CA LEU A 39 -6.38 11.78 23.60
C LEU A 39 -7.68 11.47 22.86
N LYS A 40 -8.81 11.69 23.51
CA LYS A 40 -10.13 11.57 22.87
C LYS A 40 -10.32 12.65 21.82
N GLU A 41 -10.07 13.91 22.15
CA GLU A 41 -10.15 15.03 21.20
C GLU A 41 -9.27 14.80 19.99
N ALA A 42 -8.02 14.37 20.19
CA ALA A 42 -7.12 14.04 19.10
C ALA A 42 -7.63 12.89 18.22
N SER A 43 -8.28 11.89 18.85
CA SER A 43 -8.91 10.78 18.12
C SER A 43 -10.11 11.25 17.30
N ASP A 44 -10.93 12.13 17.83
CA ASP A 44 -12.09 12.69 17.12
C ASP A 44 -11.62 13.54 15.92
N LEU A 45 -10.59 14.39 16.10
CA LEU A 45 -9.97 15.13 15.01
C LEU A 45 -9.36 14.22 13.94
N TYR A 46 -8.75 13.10 14.35
CA TYR A 46 -8.22 12.12 13.41
C TYR A 46 -9.34 11.47 12.57
N GLN A 47 -10.50 11.19 13.17
CA GLN A 47 -11.67 10.66 12.47
C GLN A 47 -12.29 11.68 11.52
N ASP A 48 -12.24 12.96 11.88
CA ASP A 48 -12.65 14.10 11.04
C ASP A 48 -11.62 14.46 9.95
N GLU A 49 -10.57 13.62 9.77
CA GLU A 49 -9.48 13.81 8.79
C GLU A 49 -8.62 15.07 9.02
N LYS A 50 -8.72 15.70 10.18
CA LYS A 50 -7.91 16.86 10.61
C LYS A 50 -6.57 16.41 11.19
N PHE A 51 -5.75 15.78 10.37
CA PHE A 51 -4.55 15.04 10.80
C PHE A 51 -3.47 15.92 11.44
N ASP A 52 -3.31 17.17 10.99
CA ASP A 52 -2.31 18.09 11.57
C ASP A 52 -2.73 18.59 12.95
N GLU A 53 -4.01 18.93 13.11
CA GLU A 53 -4.57 19.31 14.41
C GLU A 53 -4.50 18.13 15.39
N ALA A 54 -4.91 16.94 14.96
CA ALA A 54 -4.80 15.72 15.77
C ALA A 54 -3.36 15.48 16.25
N LEU A 55 -2.37 15.68 15.35
CA LEU A 55 -0.96 15.47 15.67
C LEU A 55 -0.48 16.41 16.79
N GLU A 56 -0.86 17.68 16.75
CA GLU A 56 -0.49 18.66 17.79
C GLU A 56 -1.12 18.30 19.15
N ILE A 57 -2.37 17.86 19.17
CA ILE A 57 -3.01 17.42 20.41
C ILE A 57 -2.36 16.12 20.94
N TYR A 58 -2.01 15.15 20.06
CA TYR A 58 -1.28 13.96 20.49
C TYR A 58 0.10 14.29 21.06
N LYS A 59 0.83 15.29 20.55
CA LYS A 59 2.10 15.75 21.11
C LYS A 59 1.90 16.38 22.49
N SER A 60 0.88 17.21 22.65
CA SER A 60 0.54 17.80 23.95
C SER A 60 0.20 16.73 24.99
N ALA A 61 -0.55 15.69 24.57
CA ALA A 61 -0.85 14.55 25.43
C ALA A 61 0.42 13.73 25.77
N GLU A 62 1.37 13.56 24.82
CA GLU A 62 2.68 12.94 25.05
C GLU A 62 3.47 13.69 26.13
N GLU A 63 3.62 15.02 25.99
CA GLU A 63 4.38 15.85 26.91
C GLU A 63 3.80 15.79 28.34
N LEU A 64 2.47 15.95 28.45
CA LEU A 64 1.79 15.89 29.74
C LEU A 64 1.87 14.47 30.34
N SER A 65 1.75 13.41 29.53
CA SER A 65 1.90 12.04 29.98
C SER A 65 3.31 11.73 30.49
N LYS A 66 4.35 12.35 29.90
CA LYS A 66 5.73 12.23 30.38
C LYS A 66 5.91 12.89 31.74
N SER A 67 5.41 14.12 31.92
CA SER A 67 5.51 14.83 33.20
C SER A 67 4.80 14.07 34.31
N GLU A 68 3.64 13.51 34.04
CA GLU A 68 2.82 12.75 34.99
C GLU A 68 3.22 11.26 35.11
N LYS A 69 4.20 10.79 34.34
CA LYS A 69 4.61 9.39 34.28
C LYS A 69 3.44 8.44 33.96
N TYR A 70 2.51 8.91 33.12
CA TYR A 70 1.29 8.19 32.77
C TYR A 70 1.50 7.28 31.56
N SER A 71 1.94 6.04 31.81
CA SER A 71 2.30 5.04 30.78
C SER A 71 1.14 4.73 29.82
N LYS A 72 -0.13 4.72 30.29
CA LYS A 72 -1.31 4.56 29.41
C LYS A 72 -1.42 5.71 28.43
N GLY A 73 -1.33 6.95 28.91
CA GLY A 73 -1.39 8.14 28.07
C GLY A 73 -0.29 8.16 27.01
N LEU A 74 0.95 7.80 27.40
CA LEU A 74 2.06 7.66 26.46
C LEU A 74 1.80 6.62 25.37
N ALA A 75 1.33 5.44 25.74
CA ALA A 75 1.04 4.38 24.77
C ALA A 75 -0.02 4.80 23.75
N GLN A 76 -1.10 5.45 24.22
CA GLN A 76 -2.18 5.94 23.37
C GLN A 76 -1.75 7.11 22.47
N ALA A 77 -1.00 8.09 23.02
CA ALA A 77 -0.46 9.20 22.25
C ALA A 77 0.47 8.70 21.13
N TYR A 78 1.38 7.78 21.44
CA TYR A 78 2.26 7.18 20.42
C TYR A 78 1.50 6.43 19.34
N LEU A 79 0.49 5.65 19.69
CA LEU A 79 -0.37 4.99 18.70
C LEU A 79 -1.15 6.00 17.86
N GLY A 80 -1.67 7.06 18.44
CA GLY A 80 -2.33 8.14 17.70
C GLY A 80 -1.38 8.79 16.69
N MET A 81 -0.19 9.19 17.13
CA MET A 81 0.84 9.76 16.25
C MET A 81 1.26 8.76 15.15
N SER A 82 1.41 7.48 15.48
CA SER A 82 1.73 6.47 14.47
C SER A 82 0.67 6.41 13.37
N GLY A 83 -0.62 6.54 13.73
CA GLY A 83 -1.72 6.61 12.78
C GLY A 83 -1.64 7.82 11.85
N VAL A 84 -1.37 9.00 12.40
CA VAL A 84 -1.19 10.21 11.60
C VAL A 84 -0.03 10.07 10.63
N TYR A 85 1.12 9.58 11.08
CA TYR A 85 2.29 9.39 10.21
C TYR A 85 2.09 8.28 9.17
N PHE A 86 1.29 7.26 9.49
CA PHE A 86 0.87 6.25 8.51
C PHE A 86 0.08 6.88 7.35
N VAL A 87 -0.95 7.69 7.66
CA VAL A 87 -1.75 8.38 6.65
C VAL A 87 -0.89 9.34 5.79
N LYS A 88 0.10 9.99 6.42
CA LYS A 88 1.08 10.85 5.72
C LYS A 88 2.15 10.07 4.93
N GLY A 89 2.08 8.75 4.86
CA GLY A 89 3.05 7.89 4.14
C GLY A 89 4.45 7.83 4.76
N LYS A 90 4.64 8.35 5.98
CA LYS A 90 5.91 8.32 6.73
C LYS A 90 5.99 7.08 7.60
N LEU A 91 6.12 5.90 6.95
CA LEU A 91 6.01 4.60 7.63
C LEU A 91 7.16 4.33 8.61
N ASP A 92 8.35 4.85 8.36
CA ASP A 92 9.49 4.78 9.28
C ASP A 92 9.19 5.52 10.59
N VAL A 93 8.62 6.72 10.49
CA VAL A 93 8.20 7.52 11.66
C VAL A 93 7.02 6.83 12.37
N SER A 94 6.02 6.36 11.60
CA SER A 94 4.90 5.59 12.14
C SER A 94 5.41 4.38 12.94
N THR A 95 6.33 3.60 12.39
CA THR A 95 6.94 2.45 13.05
C THR A 95 7.70 2.84 14.32
N SER A 96 8.46 3.94 14.28
CA SER A 96 9.16 4.45 15.48
C SER A 96 8.19 4.71 16.63
N TYR A 97 7.03 5.30 16.34
CA TYR A 97 6.00 5.53 17.36
C TYR A 97 5.31 4.24 17.82
N ILE A 98 5.09 3.26 16.94
CA ILE A 98 4.60 1.93 17.34
C ILE A 98 5.58 1.30 18.35
N LEU A 99 6.89 1.36 18.09
CA LEU A 99 7.90 0.82 18.97
C LEU A 99 7.96 1.56 20.32
N LYS A 100 7.82 2.89 20.32
CA LYS A 100 7.67 3.67 21.57
C LYS A 100 6.44 3.24 22.37
N ALA A 101 5.31 2.99 21.73
CA ALA A 101 4.10 2.48 22.39
C ALA A 101 4.32 1.07 22.97
N LYS A 102 4.99 0.19 22.20
CA LYS A 102 5.31 -1.18 22.60
C LYS A 102 6.17 -1.25 23.88
N ASN A 103 7.05 -0.27 24.05
CA ASN A 103 7.94 -0.16 25.21
C ASN A 103 7.29 0.43 26.47
N GLN A 104 6.02 0.83 26.42
CA GLN A 104 5.33 1.31 27.61
C GLN A 104 4.89 0.12 28.50
N SER A 105 5.08 0.26 29.82
CA SER A 105 4.72 -0.80 30.77
C SER A 105 3.22 -1.15 30.75
N TYR A 106 2.35 -0.19 30.43
CA TYR A 106 0.93 -0.40 30.29
C TYR A 106 0.56 -1.33 29.12
N THR A 107 1.37 -1.35 28.05
CA THR A 107 1.11 -2.09 26.83
C THR A 107 1.00 -3.60 27.08
N SER A 108 1.93 -4.18 27.87
CA SER A 108 1.92 -5.61 28.16
C SER A 108 0.74 -6.09 29.01
N GLN A 109 0.03 -5.15 29.62
CA GLN A 109 -1.12 -5.40 30.50
C GLN A 109 -2.47 -5.08 29.85
N ASN A 110 -2.45 -4.55 28.60
CA ASN A 110 -3.65 -4.11 27.93
C ASN A 110 -3.78 -4.70 26.51
N ASP A 111 -4.78 -5.55 26.35
CA ASP A 111 -5.03 -6.23 25.07
C ASP A 111 -5.41 -5.26 23.95
N ASP A 112 -6.09 -4.14 24.22
CA ASP A 112 -6.48 -3.17 23.20
C ASP A 112 -5.26 -2.45 22.62
N ILE A 113 -4.31 -2.08 23.48
CA ILE A 113 -3.04 -1.46 23.05
C ILE A 113 -2.19 -2.48 22.28
N SER A 114 -2.06 -3.70 22.82
CA SER A 114 -1.31 -4.78 22.16
C SER A 114 -1.90 -5.14 20.80
N TYR A 115 -3.22 -5.20 20.69
CA TYR A 115 -3.94 -5.36 19.43
C TYR A 115 -3.59 -4.25 18.44
N SER A 116 -3.70 -3.00 18.90
CA SER A 116 -3.46 -1.82 18.05
C SER A 116 -2.02 -1.79 17.52
N ILE A 117 -1.05 -2.24 18.32
CA ILE A 117 0.33 -2.38 17.91
C ILE A 117 0.47 -3.43 16.80
N ALA A 118 0.03 -4.68 17.06
CA ALA A 118 0.14 -5.77 16.09
C ALA A 118 -0.57 -5.44 14.77
N PHE A 119 -1.76 -4.84 14.86
CA PHE A 119 -2.52 -4.41 13.70
C PHE A 119 -1.79 -3.34 12.87
N ARG A 120 -1.22 -2.31 13.51
CA ARG A 120 -0.46 -1.25 12.82
C ARG A 120 0.88 -1.75 12.28
N GLU A 121 1.57 -2.66 12.97
CA GLU A 121 2.74 -3.37 12.41
C GLU A 121 2.35 -4.07 11.10
N GLY A 122 1.21 -4.79 11.10
CA GLY A 122 0.65 -5.42 9.90
C GLY A 122 0.35 -4.44 8.78
N LEU A 123 -0.27 -3.29 9.08
CA LEU A 123 -0.54 -2.23 8.10
C LEU A 123 0.73 -1.67 7.46
N ASN A 124 1.75 -1.36 8.27
CA ASN A 124 3.03 -0.85 7.75
C ASN A 124 3.71 -1.86 6.83
N LEU A 125 3.72 -3.14 7.20
CA LEU A 125 4.28 -4.22 6.38
C LEU A 125 3.47 -4.43 5.09
N HIS A 126 2.14 -4.35 5.17
CA HIS A 126 1.24 -4.46 4.01
C HIS A 126 1.56 -3.39 2.96
N ILE A 127 1.64 -2.11 3.36
CA ILE A 127 1.97 -0.99 2.44
C ILE A 127 3.36 -1.16 1.82
N LEU A 128 4.30 -1.77 2.53
CA LEU A 128 5.64 -2.07 2.01
C LEU A 128 5.65 -3.27 1.03
N GLY A 129 4.55 -4.00 0.89
CA GLY A 129 4.45 -5.19 0.06
C GLY A 129 5.01 -6.45 0.70
N LEU A 130 5.28 -6.43 2.01
CA LEU A 130 5.72 -7.57 2.80
C LEU A 130 4.49 -8.35 3.29
N TYR A 131 3.83 -9.00 2.33
CA TYR A 131 2.48 -9.55 2.49
C TYR A 131 2.41 -10.71 3.48
N ASP A 132 3.39 -11.61 3.48
CA ASP A 132 3.38 -12.78 4.36
C ASP A 132 3.64 -12.37 5.82
N GLU A 133 4.55 -11.42 6.03
CA GLU A 133 4.83 -10.82 7.33
C GLU A 133 3.62 -10.01 7.84
N ALA A 134 2.94 -9.27 6.96
CA ALA A 134 1.72 -8.54 7.30
C ALA A 134 0.63 -9.49 7.79
N VAL A 135 0.38 -10.59 7.05
CA VAL A 135 -0.61 -11.61 7.45
C VAL A 135 -0.22 -12.24 8.80
N LYS A 136 1.07 -12.47 9.07
CA LYS A 136 1.54 -12.96 10.37
C LYS A 136 1.17 -12.00 11.50
N LYS A 137 1.39 -10.68 11.32
CA LYS A 137 1.02 -9.67 12.31
C LYS A 137 -0.49 -9.53 12.47
N TYR A 138 -1.27 -9.65 11.40
CA TYR A 138 -2.72 -9.69 11.48
C TYR A 138 -3.23 -10.92 12.24
N LYS A 139 -2.63 -12.11 12.06
CA LYS A 139 -2.96 -13.31 12.86
C LYS A 139 -2.60 -13.14 14.34
N GLU A 140 -1.49 -12.44 14.66
CA GLU A 140 -1.16 -12.05 16.02
C GLU A 140 -2.26 -11.14 16.61
N ALA A 141 -2.70 -10.13 15.86
CA ALA A 141 -3.79 -9.24 16.26
C ALA A 141 -5.12 -10.00 16.46
N ILE A 142 -5.44 -11.01 15.64
CA ILE A 142 -6.61 -11.91 15.85
C ILE A 142 -6.50 -12.62 17.20
N ALA A 143 -5.34 -13.23 17.48
CA ALA A 143 -5.13 -13.95 18.75
C ALA A 143 -5.31 -13.04 19.97
N ILE A 144 -4.88 -11.78 19.87
CA ILE A 144 -5.07 -10.78 20.93
C ILE A 144 -6.54 -10.36 21.01
N SER A 145 -7.20 -10.08 19.87
CA SER A 145 -8.59 -9.63 19.85
C SER A 145 -9.55 -10.64 20.50
N ASN A 146 -9.23 -11.94 20.41
CA ASN A 146 -10.03 -12.99 21.03
C ASN A 146 -10.06 -12.93 22.58
N ARG A 147 -9.12 -12.19 23.19
CA ARG A 147 -9.09 -11.95 24.64
C ARG A 147 -9.88 -10.71 25.07
N VAL A 148 -10.29 -9.87 24.11
CA VAL A 148 -11.07 -8.66 24.40
C VAL A 148 -12.44 -9.06 24.93
N LYS A 149 -12.79 -8.56 26.12
CA LYS A 149 -14.02 -8.95 26.83
C LYS A 149 -15.28 -8.38 26.17
N ASN A 150 -15.22 -7.15 25.68
CA ASN A 150 -16.35 -6.53 24.99
C ASN A 150 -16.55 -7.21 23.64
N GLN A 151 -17.72 -7.80 23.45
CA GLN A 151 -18.05 -8.58 22.25
C GLN A 151 -18.11 -7.70 21.01
N GLU A 152 -18.68 -6.51 21.11
CA GLU A 152 -18.80 -5.58 19.98
C GLU A 152 -17.41 -5.08 19.52
N ASP A 153 -16.57 -4.66 20.46
CA ASP A 153 -15.19 -4.27 20.19
C ASP A 153 -14.40 -5.40 19.54
N ARG A 154 -14.53 -6.61 20.08
CA ARG A 154 -13.88 -7.79 19.50
C ARG A 154 -14.31 -8.03 18.07
N VAL A 155 -15.60 -7.97 17.78
CA VAL A 155 -16.15 -8.16 16.43
C VAL A 155 -15.64 -7.07 15.49
N ASN A 156 -15.65 -5.80 15.91
CA ASN A 156 -15.17 -4.69 15.09
C ASN A 156 -13.67 -4.81 14.78
N LYS A 157 -12.87 -5.23 15.76
CA LYS A 157 -11.43 -5.51 15.57
C LYS A 157 -11.20 -6.64 14.54
N LEU A 158 -11.94 -7.74 14.66
CA LEU A 158 -11.83 -8.87 13.72
C LEU A 158 -12.22 -8.47 12.30
N ILE A 159 -13.26 -7.65 12.13
CA ILE A 159 -13.68 -7.16 10.83
C ILE A 159 -12.55 -6.36 10.16
N GLY A 160 -11.95 -5.42 10.88
CA GLY A 160 -10.83 -4.63 10.36
C GLY A 160 -9.67 -5.52 9.92
N ILE A 161 -9.34 -6.58 10.69
CA ILE A 161 -8.30 -7.52 10.30
C ILE A 161 -8.69 -8.32 9.05
N TYR A 162 -9.91 -8.84 8.98
CA TYR A 162 -10.37 -9.62 7.83
C TYR A 162 -10.33 -8.80 6.54
N ILE A 163 -10.74 -7.53 6.57
CA ILE A 163 -10.63 -6.63 5.42
C ILE A 163 -9.16 -6.54 4.98
N ASN A 164 -8.23 -6.26 5.89
CA ASN A 164 -6.82 -6.11 5.53
C ASN A 164 -6.16 -7.42 5.06
N ILE A 165 -6.56 -8.57 5.60
CA ILE A 165 -6.10 -9.87 5.06
C ILE A 165 -6.68 -10.09 3.66
N GLY A 166 -7.95 -9.73 3.44
CA GLY A 166 -8.58 -9.76 2.12
C GLY A 166 -7.82 -8.91 1.11
N ASP A 167 -7.45 -7.68 1.48
CA ASP A 167 -6.63 -6.78 0.65
C ASP A 167 -5.28 -7.42 0.26
N VAL A 168 -4.61 -8.07 1.23
CA VAL A 168 -3.36 -8.80 0.94
C VAL A 168 -3.58 -9.91 -0.07
N TYR A 169 -4.64 -10.70 0.07
CA TYR A 169 -4.94 -11.78 -0.88
C TYR A 169 -5.33 -11.25 -2.26
N GLN A 170 -6.08 -10.15 -2.34
CA GLN A 170 -6.41 -9.49 -3.60
C GLN A 170 -5.14 -8.98 -4.31
N LEU A 171 -4.21 -8.34 -3.60
CA LEU A 171 -2.91 -7.91 -4.13
C LEU A 171 -2.06 -9.10 -4.61
N LYS A 172 -2.19 -10.26 -3.98
CA LYS A 172 -1.58 -11.52 -4.42
C LYS A 172 -2.33 -12.18 -5.58
N LYS A 173 -3.42 -11.58 -6.08
CA LYS A 173 -4.30 -12.15 -7.12
C LYS A 173 -4.97 -13.46 -6.72
N GLN A 174 -5.21 -13.66 -5.44
CA GLN A 174 -5.90 -14.81 -4.87
C GLN A 174 -7.34 -14.41 -4.51
N ASN A 175 -8.13 -14.13 -5.54
CA ASN A 175 -9.46 -13.51 -5.43
C ASN A 175 -10.45 -14.33 -4.60
N ASP A 176 -10.42 -15.66 -4.65
CA ASP A 176 -11.28 -16.53 -3.84
C ASP A 176 -10.99 -16.35 -2.33
N SER A 177 -9.69 -16.31 -1.97
CA SER A 177 -9.28 -16.05 -0.60
C SER A 177 -9.65 -14.64 -0.15
N ALA A 178 -9.49 -13.65 -1.01
CA ALA A 178 -9.91 -12.28 -0.73
C ALA A 178 -11.42 -12.20 -0.46
N LEU A 179 -12.25 -12.79 -1.33
CA LEU A 179 -13.71 -12.85 -1.16
C LEU A 179 -14.11 -13.57 0.14
N TYR A 180 -13.43 -14.66 0.51
CA TYR A 180 -13.69 -15.35 1.77
C TYR A 180 -13.53 -14.41 2.98
N TYR A 181 -12.42 -13.67 3.05
CA TYR A 181 -12.17 -12.75 4.15
C TYR A 181 -13.10 -11.52 4.13
N TYR A 182 -13.33 -10.92 2.97
CA TYR A 182 -14.25 -9.79 2.84
C TYR A 182 -15.69 -10.15 3.19
N LYS A 183 -16.17 -11.32 2.75
CA LYS A 183 -17.50 -11.84 3.13
C LYS A 183 -17.58 -12.17 4.62
N SER A 184 -16.50 -12.70 5.21
CA SER A 184 -16.42 -12.92 6.67
C SER A 184 -16.55 -11.61 7.43
N ALA A 185 -15.89 -10.54 6.95
CA ALA A 185 -16.03 -9.19 7.50
C ALA A 185 -17.48 -8.65 7.33
N TYR A 186 -18.04 -8.77 6.12
CA TYR A 186 -19.38 -8.27 5.81
C TYR A 186 -20.48 -8.95 6.63
N HIS A 187 -20.42 -10.26 6.78
CA HIS A 187 -21.44 -11.03 7.52
C HIS A 187 -21.27 -11.00 9.04
N SER A 188 -20.16 -10.44 9.54
CA SER A 188 -19.96 -10.30 10.98
C SER A 188 -21.06 -9.43 11.61
N PRO A 189 -21.51 -9.77 12.84
CA PRO A 189 -22.59 -9.07 13.52
C PRO A 189 -22.11 -7.70 14.07
N SER A 190 -21.93 -6.73 13.20
CA SER A 190 -21.52 -5.37 13.53
C SER A 190 -22.54 -4.36 13.02
N THR A 191 -22.83 -3.37 13.86
CA THR A 191 -23.63 -2.19 13.51
C THR A 191 -22.77 -1.06 12.92
N ASN A 192 -21.45 -1.21 12.91
CA ASN A 192 -20.53 -0.19 12.38
C ASN A 192 -20.68 -0.05 10.86
N VAL A 193 -21.26 1.07 10.44
CA VAL A 193 -21.56 1.38 9.05
C VAL A 193 -20.28 1.43 8.19
N ASN A 194 -19.17 1.93 8.76
CA ASN A 194 -17.91 1.99 8.02
C ASN A 194 -17.36 0.59 7.66
N ASN A 195 -17.50 -0.37 8.58
CA ASN A 195 -17.11 -1.76 8.33
C ASN A 195 -17.94 -2.38 7.20
N LYS A 196 -19.27 -2.14 7.22
CA LYS A 196 -20.19 -2.62 6.17
C LYS A 196 -19.88 -1.96 4.83
N PHE A 197 -19.61 -0.66 4.83
CA PHE A 197 -19.21 0.09 3.65
C PHE A 197 -17.94 -0.51 3.04
N THR A 198 -16.85 -0.57 3.82
CA THR A 198 -15.55 -1.04 3.32
C THR A 198 -15.62 -2.46 2.78
N SER A 199 -16.26 -3.38 3.53
CA SER A 199 -16.43 -4.77 3.07
C SER A 199 -17.24 -4.85 1.77
N SER A 200 -18.29 -4.05 1.62
CA SER A 200 -19.12 -4.02 0.40
C SER A 200 -18.32 -3.52 -0.80
N VAL A 201 -17.53 -2.46 -0.61
CA VAL A 201 -16.62 -1.93 -1.65
C VAL A 201 -15.64 -3.00 -2.09
N SER A 202 -14.93 -3.64 -1.15
CA SER A 202 -13.92 -4.65 -1.46
C SER A 202 -14.52 -5.88 -2.16
N ILE A 203 -15.69 -6.35 -1.72
CA ILE A 203 -16.39 -7.46 -2.40
C ILE A 203 -16.80 -7.06 -3.81
N SER A 204 -17.36 -5.86 -3.98
CA SER A 204 -17.75 -5.34 -5.29
C SER A 204 -16.55 -5.30 -6.23
N GLU A 205 -15.42 -4.78 -5.76
CA GLU A 205 -14.20 -4.66 -6.53
C GLU A 205 -13.71 -6.03 -7.04
N VAL A 206 -13.64 -7.04 -6.18
CA VAL A 206 -13.21 -8.38 -6.59
C VAL A 206 -14.17 -9.00 -7.60
N TYR A 207 -15.48 -8.82 -7.45
CA TYR A 207 -16.44 -9.31 -8.44
C TYR A 207 -16.30 -8.61 -9.80
N ILE A 208 -16.03 -7.29 -9.79
CA ILE A 208 -15.76 -6.53 -11.01
C ILE A 208 -14.46 -7.05 -11.69
N GLU A 209 -13.40 -7.27 -10.91
CA GLU A 209 -12.13 -7.84 -11.39
C GLU A 209 -12.30 -9.24 -12.00
N ASN A 210 -13.21 -10.05 -11.46
CA ASN A 210 -13.57 -11.37 -11.98
C ASN A 210 -14.52 -11.31 -13.18
N ASN A 211 -14.96 -10.13 -13.61
CA ASN A 211 -16.00 -9.90 -14.63
C ASN A 211 -17.40 -10.43 -14.24
N GLU A 212 -17.67 -10.57 -12.94
CA GLU A 212 -18.97 -10.94 -12.36
C GLU A 212 -19.77 -9.67 -12.05
N LEU A 213 -20.15 -8.92 -13.11
CA LEU A 213 -20.68 -7.56 -12.99
C LEU A 213 -22.00 -7.48 -12.22
N ASP A 214 -22.87 -8.48 -12.33
CA ASP A 214 -24.16 -8.50 -11.60
C ASP A 214 -23.91 -8.57 -10.09
N SER A 215 -23.03 -9.48 -9.65
CA SER A 215 -22.63 -9.59 -8.25
C SER A 215 -21.93 -8.33 -7.77
N GLY A 216 -21.03 -7.78 -8.59
CA GLY A 216 -20.34 -6.52 -8.34
C GLY A 216 -21.31 -5.37 -8.11
N LYS A 217 -22.35 -5.26 -8.97
CA LYS A 217 -23.39 -4.23 -8.85
C LYS A 217 -24.21 -4.31 -7.56
N ILE A 218 -24.52 -5.52 -7.12
CA ILE A 218 -25.28 -5.72 -5.87
C ILE A 218 -24.50 -5.12 -4.69
N TYR A 219 -23.21 -5.46 -4.56
CA TYR A 219 -22.39 -4.96 -3.46
C TYR A 219 -22.04 -3.48 -3.61
N LEU A 220 -21.93 -2.97 -4.84
CA LEU A 220 -21.79 -1.54 -5.11
C LEU A 220 -23.02 -0.75 -4.61
N ASN A 221 -24.22 -1.25 -4.82
CA ASN A 221 -25.45 -0.64 -4.33
C ASN A 221 -25.50 -0.64 -2.78
N TYR A 222 -25.02 -1.70 -2.12
CA TYR A 222 -24.90 -1.72 -0.66
C TYR A 222 -23.88 -0.65 -0.21
N ALA A 223 -22.72 -0.57 -0.85
CA ALA A 223 -21.71 0.44 -0.55
C ALA A 223 -22.27 1.87 -0.74
N GLU A 224 -23.05 2.13 -1.78
CA GLU A 224 -23.69 3.42 -1.99
C GLU A 224 -24.60 3.82 -0.82
N ASN A 225 -25.45 2.90 -0.35
CA ASN A 225 -26.33 3.16 0.76
C ASN A 225 -25.57 3.45 2.06
N TYR A 226 -24.49 2.69 2.34
CA TYR A 226 -23.65 2.94 3.50
C TYR A 226 -22.87 4.25 3.38
N SER A 227 -22.38 4.61 2.20
CA SER A 227 -21.67 5.87 1.95
C SER A 227 -22.55 7.10 2.24
N LYS A 228 -23.84 7.03 1.91
CA LYS A 228 -24.82 8.10 2.26
C LYS A 228 -24.91 8.31 3.77
N SER A 229 -24.87 7.22 4.55
CA SER A 229 -24.92 7.26 6.02
C SER A 229 -23.61 7.80 6.62
N LEU A 230 -22.46 7.53 5.99
CA LEU A 230 -21.15 7.99 6.46
C LEU A 230 -20.92 9.47 6.17
N GLY A 231 -21.31 9.95 5.01
CA GLY A 231 -21.23 11.35 4.60
C GLY A 231 -19.80 11.88 4.33
N THR A 232 -18.74 11.12 4.63
CA THR A 232 -17.35 11.55 4.51
C THR A 232 -16.86 11.63 3.06
N ASN A 233 -15.97 12.56 2.75
CA ASN A 233 -15.37 12.66 1.43
C ASN A 233 -14.55 11.42 1.07
N TYR A 234 -13.92 10.77 2.06
CA TYR A 234 -13.23 9.50 1.86
C TYR A 234 -14.17 8.39 1.35
N SER A 235 -15.33 8.19 2.00
CA SER A 235 -16.28 7.18 1.56
C SER A 235 -16.87 7.48 0.18
N LYS A 236 -17.12 8.75 -0.11
CA LYS A 236 -17.59 9.19 -1.44
C LYS A 236 -16.52 8.95 -2.52
N ALA A 237 -15.25 9.29 -2.24
CA ALA A 237 -14.14 9.08 -3.17
C ALA A 237 -13.95 7.61 -3.51
N LEU A 238 -13.91 6.74 -2.49
CA LEU A 238 -13.76 5.30 -2.68
C LEU A 238 -14.94 4.70 -3.45
N LEU A 239 -16.17 5.10 -3.13
CA LEU A 239 -17.37 4.69 -3.88
C LEU A 239 -17.28 5.10 -5.34
N LYS A 240 -16.82 6.31 -5.65
CA LYS A 240 -16.63 6.79 -7.02
C LYS A 240 -15.56 6.01 -7.76
N GLU A 241 -14.46 5.66 -7.10
CA GLU A 241 -13.42 4.80 -7.68
C GLU A 241 -14.01 3.46 -8.14
N ILE A 242 -14.74 2.76 -7.26
CA ILE A 242 -15.31 1.45 -7.60
C ILE A 242 -16.45 1.56 -8.60
N SER A 243 -17.25 2.62 -8.52
CA SER A 243 -18.26 2.91 -9.57
C SER A 243 -17.61 3.08 -10.94
N GLY A 244 -16.49 3.80 -11.00
CA GLY A 244 -15.73 3.97 -12.24
C GLY A 244 -15.23 2.63 -12.80
N LYS A 245 -14.68 1.75 -11.95
CA LYS A 245 -14.26 0.39 -12.36
C LYS A 245 -15.45 -0.43 -12.89
N TYR A 246 -16.61 -0.33 -12.24
CA TYR A 246 -17.83 -1.01 -12.68
C TYR A 246 -18.26 -0.50 -14.06
N TYR A 247 -18.34 0.82 -14.26
CA TYR A 247 -18.72 1.41 -15.54
C TYR A 247 -17.73 1.08 -16.65
N GLU A 248 -16.43 1.09 -16.34
CA GLU A 248 -15.39 0.71 -17.29
C GLU A 248 -15.55 -0.75 -17.73
N ALA A 249 -15.75 -1.67 -16.78
CA ALA A 249 -15.95 -3.09 -17.04
C ALA A 249 -17.25 -3.38 -17.79
N SER A 250 -18.30 -2.57 -17.58
CA SER A 250 -19.58 -2.65 -18.32
C SER A 250 -19.55 -1.95 -19.68
N GLY A 251 -18.46 -1.29 -20.06
CA GLY A 251 -18.30 -0.59 -21.34
C GLY A 251 -18.81 0.85 -21.34
N ASP A 252 -19.34 1.36 -20.25
CA ASP A 252 -19.80 2.75 -20.11
C ASP A 252 -18.63 3.68 -19.77
N LEU A 253 -17.77 3.92 -20.77
CA LEU A 253 -16.54 4.68 -20.60
C LEU A 253 -16.78 6.14 -20.17
N GLN A 254 -17.94 6.72 -20.54
CA GLN A 254 -18.23 8.10 -20.16
C GLN A 254 -18.50 8.23 -18.66
N ASN A 255 -19.33 7.35 -18.10
CA ASN A 255 -19.60 7.32 -16.66
C ASN A 255 -18.38 6.85 -15.86
N ALA A 256 -17.54 5.99 -16.44
CA ALA A 256 -16.26 5.59 -15.83
C ALA A 256 -15.33 6.79 -15.63
N ILE A 257 -15.10 7.58 -16.70
CA ILE A 257 -14.28 8.80 -16.66
C ILE A 257 -14.81 9.77 -15.61
N SER A 258 -16.10 10.12 -15.70
CA SER A 258 -16.71 11.05 -14.74
C SER A 258 -16.57 10.57 -13.29
N SER A 259 -16.68 9.26 -13.06
CA SER A 259 -16.53 8.68 -11.72
C SER A 259 -15.09 8.79 -11.22
N PHE A 260 -14.09 8.49 -12.05
CA PHE A 260 -12.69 8.60 -11.67
C PHE A 260 -12.24 10.05 -11.45
N GLU A 261 -12.70 10.99 -12.27
CA GLU A 261 -12.43 12.43 -12.09
C GLU A 261 -13.01 12.94 -10.77
N ASN A 262 -14.25 12.59 -10.46
CA ASN A 262 -14.87 12.92 -9.17
C ASN A 262 -14.11 12.28 -8.00
N ALA A 263 -13.62 11.05 -8.17
CA ALA A 263 -12.81 10.40 -7.14
C ALA A 263 -11.49 11.14 -6.91
N ILE A 264 -10.83 11.65 -7.96
CA ILE A 264 -9.61 12.48 -7.84
C ILE A 264 -9.92 13.73 -7.06
N GLN A 265 -10.94 14.50 -7.47
CA GLN A 265 -11.32 15.74 -6.80
C GLN A 265 -11.56 15.53 -5.30
N LEU A 266 -12.36 14.53 -4.93
CA LEU A 266 -12.65 14.22 -3.52
C LEU A 266 -11.41 13.81 -2.73
N ASN A 267 -10.45 13.11 -3.35
CA ASN A 267 -9.20 12.74 -2.71
C ASN A 267 -8.25 13.94 -2.54
N GLU A 268 -8.27 14.90 -3.46
CA GLU A 268 -7.50 16.15 -3.34
C GLU A 268 -8.03 17.01 -2.19
N GLU A 269 -9.36 17.12 -2.02
CA GLU A 269 -9.99 17.85 -0.92
C GLU A 269 -9.55 17.33 0.48
N ILE A 270 -9.21 16.05 0.59
CA ILE A 270 -8.76 15.44 1.84
C ILE A 270 -7.24 15.20 1.90
N ASN A 271 -6.47 15.79 0.97
CA ASN A 271 -5.01 15.62 0.87
C ASN A 271 -4.55 14.14 0.83
N ARG A 272 -5.30 13.26 0.14
CA ARG A 272 -5.01 11.82 0.00
C ARG A 272 -4.95 11.40 -1.47
N PRO A 273 -3.96 11.87 -2.25
CA PRO A 273 -3.89 11.55 -3.67
C PRO A 273 -3.80 10.03 -3.90
N ARG A 274 -4.68 9.52 -4.76
CA ARG A 274 -4.73 8.11 -5.16
C ARG A 274 -4.13 7.94 -6.55
N VAL A 275 -2.85 7.57 -6.57
CA VAL A 275 -2.05 7.41 -7.80
C VAL A 275 -2.74 6.52 -8.83
N VAL A 276 -3.42 5.45 -8.39
CA VAL A 276 -4.10 4.50 -9.25
C VAL A 276 -5.19 5.15 -10.13
N LEU A 277 -5.84 6.23 -9.66
CA LEU A 277 -6.90 6.89 -10.42
C LEU A 277 -6.39 7.51 -11.73
N TYR A 278 -5.18 8.09 -11.72
CA TYR A 278 -4.57 8.61 -12.95
C TYR A 278 -4.27 7.49 -13.96
N LYS A 279 -3.88 6.31 -13.47
CA LYS A 279 -3.69 5.14 -14.33
C LYS A 279 -5.02 4.68 -14.93
N LEU A 280 -6.06 4.54 -14.10
CA LEU A 280 -7.40 4.15 -14.54
C LEU A 280 -7.97 5.12 -15.58
N LEU A 281 -7.82 6.43 -15.37
CA LEU A 281 -8.24 7.43 -16.36
C LEU A 281 -7.46 7.30 -17.66
N SER A 282 -6.15 7.13 -17.60
CA SER A 282 -5.33 6.91 -18.80
C SER A 282 -5.81 5.71 -19.60
N GLU A 283 -6.05 4.57 -18.94
CA GLU A 283 -6.54 3.33 -19.55
C GLU A 283 -7.95 3.54 -20.14
N THR A 284 -8.83 4.22 -19.43
CA THR A 284 -10.22 4.48 -19.89
C THR A 284 -10.27 5.43 -21.09
N TYR A 285 -9.47 6.51 -21.09
CA TYR A 285 -9.35 7.40 -22.23
C TYR A 285 -8.73 6.70 -23.45
N HIS A 286 -7.77 5.80 -23.22
CA HIS A 286 -7.24 4.96 -24.28
C HIS A 286 -8.31 4.08 -24.92
N LYS A 287 -9.12 3.39 -24.10
CA LYS A 287 -10.27 2.59 -24.59
C LYS A 287 -11.29 3.43 -25.35
N LYS A 288 -11.46 4.69 -24.95
CA LYS A 288 -12.35 5.66 -25.62
C LYS A 288 -11.79 6.18 -26.95
N GLY A 289 -10.49 5.96 -27.23
CA GLY A 289 -9.79 6.43 -28.42
C GLY A 289 -9.20 7.83 -28.28
N ASP A 290 -9.20 8.42 -27.10
CA ASP A 290 -8.61 9.74 -26.82
C ASP A 290 -7.16 9.57 -26.34
N SER A 291 -6.25 9.50 -27.30
CA SER A 291 -4.82 9.30 -27.03
C SER A 291 -4.15 10.50 -26.35
N GLU A 292 -4.68 11.71 -26.56
CA GLU A 292 -4.11 12.93 -25.96
C GLU A 292 -4.34 12.95 -24.45
N LEU A 293 -5.59 12.77 -24.01
CA LEU A 293 -5.95 12.70 -22.61
C LEU A 293 -5.36 11.47 -21.93
N SER A 294 -5.33 10.31 -22.62
CA SER A 294 -4.67 9.11 -22.12
C SER A 294 -3.22 9.38 -21.76
N ASN A 295 -2.44 9.98 -22.68
CA ASN A 295 -1.05 10.33 -22.43
C ASN A 295 -0.88 11.40 -21.34
N SER A 296 -1.79 12.35 -21.24
CA SER A 296 -1.79 13.36 -20.19
C SER A 296 -1.89 12.73 -18.80
N TYR A 297 -2.88 11.86 -18.61
CA TYR A 297 -3.07 11.16 -17.34
C TYR A 297 -1.96 10.15 -17.05
N LEU A 298 -1.39 9.51 -18.08
CA LEU A 298 -0.23 8.63 -17.91
C LEU A 298 0.98 9.41 -17.36
N LYS A 299 1.24 10.61 -17.86
CA LYS A 299 2.30 11.48 -17.34
C LYS A 299 2.07 11.84 -15.87
N GLN A 300 0.83 12.17 -15.49
CA GLN A 300 0.47 12.45 -14.10
C GLN A 300 0.69 11.20 -13.22
N TYR A 301 0.26 10.03 -13.68
CA TYR A 301 0.49 8.76 -12.99
C TYR A 301 1.97 8.52 -12.72
N VAL A 302 2.83 8.68 -13.74
CA VAL A 302 4.28 8.47 -13.60
C VAL A 302 4.89 9.47 -12.62
N ALA A 303 4.55 10.74 -12.72
CA ALA A 303 5.07 11.79 -11.85
C ALA A 303 4.72 11.54 -10.37
N VAL A 304 3.47 11.15 -10.09
CA VAL A 304 3.03 10.87 -8.71
C VAL A 304 3.59 9.52 -8.22
N LYS A 305 3.66 8.51 -9.10
CA LYS A 305 4.25 7.20 -8.79
C LYS A 305 5.72 7.33 -8.37
N ASP A 306 6.52 8.11 -9.09
CA ASP A 306 7.92 8.34 -8.74
C ASP A 306 8.06 8.94 -7.33
N SER A 307 7.20 9.90 -6.97
CA SER A 307 7.15 10.46 -5.62
C SER A 307 6.79 9.41 -4.55
N VAL A 308 5.83 8.53 -4.84
CA VAL A 308 5.43 7.43 -3.94
C VAL A 308 6.54 6.39 -3.80
N ASP A 309 7.20 6.04 -4.91
CA ASP A 309 8.30 5.07 -4.91
C ASP A 309 9.53 5.61 -4.16
N GLU A 310 9.80 6.90 -4.25
CA GLU A 310 10.82 7.55 -3.40
C GLU A 310 10.43 7.55 -1.92
N ALA A 311 9.17 7.82 -1.60
CA ALA A 311 8.67 7.70 -0.23
C ALA A 311 8.80 6.25 0.27
N ARG A 312 8.53 5.26 -0.58
CA ARG A 312 8.70 3.83 -0.26
C ARG A 312 10.17 3.46 -0.03
N LYS A 313 11.10 3.99 -0.84
CA LYS A 313 12.55 3.80 -0.64
C LYS A 313 13.02 4.37 0.70
N ARG A 314 12.48 5.51 1.13
CA ARG A 314 12.78 6.09 2.46
C ARG A 314 12.34 5.18 3.60
N ASN A 315 11.28 4.40 3.41
CA ASN A 315 10.72 3.49 4.41
C ASN A 315 11.41 2.10 4.46
N ILE A 316 12.50 1.90 3.72
CA ILE A 316 13.24 0.61 3.65
C ILE A 316 13.75 0.13 5.03
N LYS A 317 13.84 1.03 6.00
CA LYS A 317 14.27 0.73 7.38
C LYS A 317 13.19 0.04 8.22
N VAL A 318 11.92 0.13 7.82
CA VAL A 318 10.79 -0.38 8.61
C VAL A 318 10.91 -1.88 8.94
N PRO A 319 11.20 -2.78 7.99
CA PRO A 319 11.37 -4.20 8.31
C PRO A 319 12.50 -4.45 9.32
N ALA A 320 13.61 -3.72 9.18
CA ALA A 320 14.73 -3.83 10.11
C ALA A 320 14.36 -3.33 11.51
N MET A 321 13.63 -2.22 11.62
CA MET A 321 13.15 -1.69 12.91
C MET A 321 12.22 -2.68 13.61
N LEU A 322 11.30 -3.31 12.89
CA LEU A 322 10.38 -4.31 13.45
C LEU A 322 11.12 -5.61 13.83
N ALA A 323 12.03 -6.08 12.99
CA ALA A 323 12.83 -7.27 13.24
C ALA A 323 13.77 -7.10 14.45
N GLN A 324 14.35 -5.92 14.61
CA GLN A 324 15.22 -5.62 15.76
C GLN A 324 14.44 -5.74 17.06
N THR A 325 13.21 -5.19 17.13
CA THR A 325 12.39 -5.22 18.36
C THR A 325 11.88 -6.62 18.68
N ASP A 326 11.46 -7.38 17.66
CA ASP A 326 11.06 -8.78 17.84
C ASP A 326 12.28 -9.66 18.22
N GLY A 327 13.49 -9.23 17.80
CA GLY A 327 14.77 -9.85 18.17
C GLY A 327 15.19 -9.55 19.60
N GLU A 328 15.07 -8.31 20.06
CA GLU A 328 15.45 -7.92 21.44
C GLU A 328 14.62 -8.67 22.49
N ILE A 329 13.36 -8.95 22.21
CA ILE A 329 12.50 -9.77 23.06
C ILE A 329 12.94 -11.26 23.06
N LYS A 330 13.60 -11.73 22.00
CA LYS A 330 14.13 -13.10 21.90
C LYS A 330 15.61 -13.22 22.29
N VAL A 331 16.39 -12.15 22.17
CA VAL A 331 17.86 -12.17 22.33
C VAL A 331 18.30 -12.12 23.78
N GLU A 332 17.45 -11.77 24.74
CA GLU A 332 17.80 -12.08 26.16
C GLU A 332 18.01 -13.57 26.40
N LYS A 333 17.71 -14.43 25.45
CA LYS A 333 17.88 -15.91 25.55
C LYS A 333 18.66 -16.59 24.42
N ALA A 334 19.20 -15.89 23.42
CA ALA A 334 19.94 -16.52 22.32
C ALA A 334 21.31 -15.91 22.10
N ASN A 335 22.34 -16.78 22.19
CA ASN A 335 23.80 -16.50 22.11
C ASN A 335 24.19 -15.44 21.06
N ALA A 336 25.01 -14.47 21.45
CA ALA A 336 25.62 -13.40 20.65
C ALA A 336 26.27 -13.87 19.32
N ASN A 337 26.62 -15.14 19.20
CA ASN A 337 27.20 -15.72 17.99
C ASN A 337 26.24 -15.83 16.80
N VAL A 338 24.93 -15.91 17.04
CA VAL A 338 23.92 -16.01 15.97
C VAL A 338 23.74 -14.65 15.31
N VAL A 339 23.77 -13.58 16.08
CA VAL A 339 23.66 -12.20 15.55
C VAL A 339 24.87 -11.86 14.67
N LEU A 340 26.05 -12.28 15.08
CA LEU A 340 27.28 -12.07 14.31
C LEU A 340 27.23 -12.80 12.95
N ILE A 341 26.70 -14.01 12.92
CA ILE A 341 26.51 -14.79 11.67
C ILE A 341 25.53 -14.10 10.73
N PHE A 342 24.42 -13.55 11.24
CA PHE A 342 23.45 -12.82 10.41
C PHE A 342 24.02 -11.49 9.89
N VAL A 343 24.78 -10.76 10.69
CA VAL A 343 25.45 -9.53 10.24
C VAL A 343 26.51 -9.85 9.19
N ILE A 344 27.33 -10.88 9.42
CA ILE A 344 28.36 -11.30 8.46
C ILE A 344 27.74 -11.83 7.16
N SER A 345 26.70 -12.65 7.25
CA SER A 345 25.99 -13.14 6.06
C SER A 345 25.27 -12.02 5.31
N GLY A 346 24.66 -11.05 6.04
CA GLY A 346 24.04 -9.87 5.42
C GLY A 346 25.06 -8.96 4.72
N VAL A 347 26.23 -8.75 5.32
CA VAL A 347 27.34 -8.00 4.69
C VAL A 347 27.88 -8.75 3.48
N LEU A 348 28.05 -10.08 3.58
CA LEU A 348 28.49 -10.91 2.46
C LEU A 348 27.50 -10.90 1.28
N ILE A 349 26.22 -11.00 1.58
CA ILE A 349 25.15 -10.88 0.56
C ILE A 349 25.14 -9.48 -0.05
N ALA A 350 25.28 -8.41 0.76
CA ALA A 350 25.34 -7.03 0.24
C ALA A 350 26.59 -6.81 -0.63
N VAL A 351 27.75 -7.38 -0.26
CA VAL A 351 28.97 -7.33 -1.07
C VAL A 351 28.81 -8.11 -2.38
N ILE A 352 28.22 -9.30 -2.33
CA ILE A 352 27.94 -10.11 -3.53
C ILE A 352 26.94 -9.39 -4.43
N LEU A 353 25.84 -8.87 -3.87
CA LEU A 353 24.84 -8.11 -4.63
C LEU A 353 25.41 -6.81 -5.21
N SER A 354 26.26 -6.10 -4.45
CA SER A 354 26.95 -4.92 -4.98
C SER A 354 27.98 -5.29 -6.06
N GLY A 355 28.69 -6.41 -5.90
CA GLY A 355 29.59 -6.95 -6.93
C GLY A 355 28.85 -7.38 -8.20
N VAL A 356 27.74 -8.10 -8.06
CA VAL A 356 26.86 -8.48 -9.18
C VAL A 356 26.24 -7.25 -9.83
N PHE A 357 25.82 -6.27 -9.03
CA PHE A 357 25.27 -5.01 -9.52
C PHE A 357 26.32 -4.20 -10.29
N VAL A 358 27.54 -4.05 -9.75
CA VAL A 358 28.65 -3.37 -10.41
C VAL A 358 29.07 -4.13 -11.69
N TYR A 359 29.16 -5.46 -11.62
CA TYR A 359 29.49 -6.30 -12.77
C TYR A 359 28.40 -6.20 -13.86
N SER A 360 27.14 -6.32 -13.48
CA SER A 360 26.00 -6.19 -14.41
C SER A 360 25.92 -4.77 -15.01
N LYS A 361 26.21 -3.73 -14.20
CA LYS A 361 26.27 -2.33 -14.66
C LYS A 361 27.48 -2.10 -15.61
N LYS A 362 28.61 -2.78 -15.37
CA LYS A 362 29.80 -2.70 -16.24
C LYS A 362 29.59 -3.42 -17.57
N GLN A 363 28.93 -4.59 -17.56
CA GLN A 363 28.51 -5.33 -18.75
C GLN A 363 27.45 -4.55 -19.55
N LYS A 364 26.42 -4.02 -18.85
CA LYS A 364 25.40 -3.18 -19.48
C LYS A 364 26.00 -1.90 -20.10
N ARG A 365 26.99 -1.28 -19.45
CA ARG A 365 27.69 -0.09 -19.99
C ARG A 365 28.52 -0.40 -21.24
N LYS A 366 29.13 -1.60 -21.35
CA LYS A 366 29.87 -2.02 -22.55
C LYS A 366 28.94 -2.25 -23.75
N ASN A 367 27.76 -2.87 -23.52
CA ASN A 367 26.78 -3.15 -24.57
C ASN A 367 25.93 -1.91 -24.97
N LEU A 368 25.81 -0.92 -24.05
CA LEU A 368 25.00 0.27 -24.26
C LEU A 368 25.75 1.44 -24.94
N LYS A 369 27.13 1.40 -24.98
CA LYS A 369 27.91 2.51 -25.61
C LYS A 369 27.59 2.68 -27.08
N GLY A 370 27.34 1.60 -27.84
CA GLY A 370 26.98 1.70 -29.26
C GLY A 370 25.53 2.14 -29.53
N LYS A 371 24.63 1.93 -28.55
CA LYS A 371 23.20 2.33 -28.66
C LYS A 371 22.91 3.71 -28.09
N LYS A 372 23.83 4.27 -27.26
CA LYS A 372 23.61 5.56 -26.60
C LYS A 372 23.51 6.75 -27.56
N GLU A 373 24.17 6.74 -28.68
CA GLU A 373 24.12 7.84 -29.67
C GLU A 373 22.72 7.92 -30.33
N ASN A 374 22.10 6.78 -30.67
CA ASN A 374 20.72 6.76 -31.17
C ASN A 374 19.68 6.96 -30.05
N LEU A 375 20.01 6.56 -28.80
CA LEU A 375 19.12 6.75 -27.64
C LEU A 375 19.12 8.21 -27.13
N GLN A 376 20.22 8.96 -27.30
CA GLN A 376 20.29 10.36 -26.85
C GLN A 376 19.32 11.28 -27.63
N LEU A 377 19.02 10.98 -28.89
CA LEU A 377 17.96 11.69 -29.63
C LEU A 377 16.55 11.33 -29.11
N LYS A 378 16.34 10.09 -28.66
CA LYS A 378 15.07 9.62 -28.06
C LYS A 378 14.94 9.97 -26.58
N LYS A 379 16.06 10.37 -25.90
CA LYS A 379 16.08 10.79 -24.48
C LYS A 379 15.27 12.04 -24.14
N LYS A 380 14.87 12.80 -25.15
CA LYS A 380 13.93 13.92 -24.95
C LYS A 380 12.48 13.46 -24.70
N LEU A 381 12.17 12.19 -24.87
CA LEU A 381 10.86 11.61 -24.63
C LEU A 381 10.89 10.54 -23.52
N ASN A 382 10.83 10.95 -22.28
CA ASN A 382 10.30 10.24 -21.10
C ASN A 382 11.11 9.09 -20.46
N ASN A 383 11.24 9.17 -19.13
CA ASN A 383 11.59 8.11 -18.18
C ASN A 383 10.79 6.81 -18.40
N ALA A 384 9.61 6.91 -19.01
CA ALA A 384 8.77 5.79 -19.38
C ALA A 384 9.43 4.84 -20.40
N PHE A 385 10.27 5.36 -21.32
CA PHE A 385 10.98 4.53 -22.29
C PHE A 385 12.06 3.67 -21.60
N GLU A 386 12.81 4.24 -20.66
CA GLU A 386 13.86 3.50 -19.94
C GLU A 386 13.25 2.35 -19.12
N GLU A 387 12.09 2.56 -18.48
CA GLU A 387 11.37 1.53 -17.75
C GLU A 387 10.89 0.38 -18.67
N VAL A 388 10.38 0.69 -19.85
CA VAL A 388 9.96 -0.33 -20.83
C VAL A 388 11.15 -1.16 -21.31
N VAL A 389 12.31 -0.53 -21.54
CA VAL A 389 13.54 -1.23 -21.95
C VAL A 389 14.05 -2.14 -20.82
N GLU A 390 14.01 -1.68 -19.56
CA GLU A 390 14.39 -2.49 -18.40
C GLU A 390 13.47 -3.72 -18.24
N LEU A 391 12.15 -3.53 -18.38
CA LEU A 391 11.19 -4.62 -18.36
C LEU A 391 11.38 -5.60 -19.53
N ALA A 392 11.78 -5.11 -20.71
CA ALA A 392 12.13 -5.96 -21.86
C ALA A 392 13.37 -6.79 -21.57
N THR A 393 14.44 -6.17 -21.09
CA THR A 393 15.73 -6.84 -20.83
C THR A 393 15.68 -7.82 -19.68
N SER A 394 14.83 -7.59 -18.69
CA SER A 394 14.58 -8.53 -17.57
C SER A 394 13.55 -9.62 -17.91
N ASN A 395 13.05 -9.66 -19.15
CA ASN A 395 11.96 -10.55 -19.56
C ASN A 395 10.72 -10.52 -18.65
N SER A 396 10.45 -9.35 -18.07
CA SER A 396 9.34 -9.16 -17.14
C SER A 396 7.98 -9.53 -17.76
N PRO A 397 7.09 -10.21 -17.04
CA PRO A 397 5.73 -10.46 -17.50
C PRO A 397 4.95 -9.16 -17.76
N ASN A 398 5.32 -8.06 -17.11
CA ASN A 398 4.67 -6.75 -17.25
C ASN A 398 5.21 -5.94 -18.45
N PHE A 399 6.22 -6.45 -19.18
CA PHE A 399 6.82 -5.74 -20.31
C PHE A 399 5.79 -5.30 -21.35
N LEU A 400 4.95 -6.23 -21.81
CA LEU A 400 3.99 -5.94 -22.88
C LEU A 400 2.94 -4.91 -22.44
N SER A 401 2.43 -5.04 -21.23
CA SER A 401 1.46 -4.10 -20.68
C SER A 401 2.04 -2.68 -20.59
N ARG A 402 3.28 -2.57 -20.08
CA ARG A 402 3.97 -1.27 -19.98
C ARG A 402 4.34 -0.70 -21.36
N PHE A 403 4.74 -1.56 -22.29
CA PHE A 403 4.99 -1.16 -23.66
C PHE A 403 3.74 -0.57 -24.33
N ILE A 404 2.56 -1.16 -24.10
CA ILE A 404 1.28 -0.68 -24.62
C ILE A 404 0.95 0.72 -24.07
N GLU A 405 1.24 0.98 -22.79
CA GLU A 405 1.03 2.29 -22.17
C GLU A 405 1.91 3.38 -22.81
N VAL A 406 3.12 3.04 -23.23
CA VAL A 406 4.09 4.00 -23.80
C VAL A 406 3.92 4.15 -25.32
N TYR A 407 3.47 3.10 -26.01
CA TYR A 407 3.26 3.06 -27.45
C TYR A 407 1.83 2.66 -27.81
N PRO A 408 0.80 3.34 -27.29
CA PRO A 408 -0.60 2.93 -27.48
C PRO A 408 -1.03 2.94 -28.94
N GLU A 409 -0.56 3.91 -29.71
CA GLU A 409 -0.92 4.04 -31.13
C GLU A 409 -0.30 2.91 -31.96
N PHE A 410 0.98 2.59 -31.74
CA PHE A 410 1.63 1.46 -32.40
C PHE A 410 0.91 0.14 -32.10
N TYR A 411 0.54 -0.08 -30.84
CA TYR A 411 -0.15 -1.29 -30.43
C TYR A 411 -1.56 -1.38 -31.06
N SER A 412 -2.32 -0.29 -30.99
CA SER A 412 -3.68 -0.21 -31.56
C SER A 412 -3.68 -0.45 -33.07
N GLN A 413 -2.72 0.13 -33.78
CA GLN A 413 -2.55 -0.07 -35.22
C GLN A 413 -2.26 -1.54 -35.51
N LEU A 414 -1.31 -2.18 -34.81
CA LEU A 414 -0.99 -3.58 -35.02
C LEU A 414 -2.20 -4.51 -34.80
N VAL A 415 -2.96 -4.29 -33.72
CA VAL A 415 -4.10 -5.15 -33.40
C VAL A 415 -5.27 -4.91 -34.36
N ASN A 416 -5.49 -3.69 -34.80
CA ASN A 416 -6.56 -3.38 -35.74
C ASN A 416 -6.26 -3.89 -37.15
N ASP A 417 -5.02 -3.68 -37.62
CA ASP A 417 -4.63 -4.08 -38.99
C ASP A 417 -4.36 -5.59 -39.09
N TYR A 418 -3.98 -6.23 -37.97
CA TYR A 418 -3.62 -7.66 -37.91
C TYR A 418 -4.24 -8.37 -36.69
N PRO A 419 -5.56 -8.61 -36.69
CA PRO A 419 -6.27 -9.18 -35.53
C PRO A 419 -5.84 -10.63 -35.17
N ASP A 420 -5.18 -11.32 -36.06
CA ASP A 420 -4.69 -12.71 -35.86
C ASP A 420 -3.33 -12.78 -35.14
N LEU A 421 -2.81 -11.66 -34.64
CA LEU A 421 -1.57 -11.65 -33.88
C LEU A 421 -1.79 -12.22 -32.47
N THR A 422 -0.95 -13.18 -32.12
CA THR A 422 -0.93 -13.72 -30.75
C THR A 422 -0.18 -12.78 -29.81
N THR A 423 -0.41 -12.91 -28.50
CA THR A 423 0.36 -12.17 -27.48
C THR A 423 1.88 -12.32 -27.65
N ALA A 424 2.33 -13.52 -28.09
CA ALA A 424 3.74 -13.77 -28.36
C ALA A 424 4.26 -13.01 -29.60
N ASP A 425 3.41 -12.85 -30.62
CA ASP A 425 3.71 -12.04 -31.80
C ASP A 425 3.78 -10.56 -31.44
N LEU A 426 2.83 -10.06 -30.65
CA LEU A 426 2.79 -8.67 -30.16
C LEU A 426 4.02 -8.36 -29.31
N LYS A 427 4.43 -9.27 -28.42
CA LYS A 427 5.66 -9.12 -27.64
C LYS A 427 6.90 -9.04 -28.53
N LEU A 428 6.97 -9.85 -29.58
CA LEU A 428 8.08 -9.81 -30.53
C LEU A 428 8.09 -8.49 -31.33
N CYS A 429 6.94 -8.00 -31.76
CA CYS A 429 6.82 -6.70 -32.43
C CYS A 429 7.26 -5.56 -31.49
N ALA A 430 6.85 -5.61 -30.21
CA ALA A 430 7.26 -4.63 -29.21
C ALA A 430 8.79 -4.60 -29.00
N LEU A 431 9.45 -5.75 -28.93
CA LEU A 431 10.91 -5.85 -28.82
C LEU A 431 11.61 -5.32 -30.07
N MET A 432 11.08 -5.59 -31.28
CA MET A 432 11.59 -5.02 -32.52
C MET A 432 11.37 -3.52 -32.61
N LYS A 433 10.23 -2.99 -32.13
CA LYS A 433 9.96 -1.53 -32.07
C LYS A 433 10.94 -0.80 -31.14
N LEU A 434 11.43 -1.48 -30.11
CA LEU A 434 12.49 -1.00 -29.22
C LEU A 434 13.89 -1.18 -29.81
N ASP A 435 14.00 -1.60 -31.07
CA ASP A 435 15.24 -1.77 -31.83
C ASP A 435 16.20 -2.85 -31.28
N PHE A 436 15.66 -3.87 -30.63
CA PHE A 436 16.47 -5.03 -30.23
C PHE A 436 16.78 -5.93 -31.43
N SER A 437 18.05 -6.33 -31.53
CA SER A 437 18.50 -7.27 -32.54
C SER A 437 17.93 -8.68 -32.29
N THR A 438 17.93 -9.52 -33.31
CA THR A 438 17.46 -10.91 -33.22
C THR A 438 18.23 -11.70 -32.15
N LYS A 439 19.52 -11.42 -31.94
CA LYS A 439 20.37 -12.04 -30.94
C LYS A 439 19.96 -11.59 -29.52
N GLU A 440 19.79 -10.30 -29.32
CA GLU A 440 19.33 -9.76 -28.03
C GLU A 440 17.93 -10.27 -27.66
N ILE A 441 17.02 -10.36 -28.63
CA ILE A 441 15.68 -10.92 -28.41
C ILE A 441 15.77 -12.39 -27.99
N ALA A 442 16.67 -13.18 -28.61
CA ALA A 442 16.87 -14.56 -28.24
C ALA A 442 17.39 -14.71 -26.80
N GLU A 443 18.35 -13.89 -26.42
CA GLU A 443 18.91 -13.86 -25.07
C GLU A 443 17.87 -13.44 -24.03
N MET A 444 17.11 -12.36 -24.27
CA MET A 444 16.08 -11.84 -23.35
C MET A 444 14.90 -12.80 -23.18
N THR A 445 14.53 -13.52 -24.25
CA THR A 445 13.37 -14.41 -24.21
C THR A 445 13.74 -15.86 -23.89
N PHE A 446 15.00 -16.12 -23.54
CA PHE A 446 15.55 -17.48 -23.31
C PHE A 446 15.23 -18.46 -24.44
N SER A 447 15.28 -17.98 -25.68
CA SER A 447 14.96 -18.74 -26.88
C SER A 447 16.21 -18.94 -27.74
N SER A 448 16.24 -20.00 -28.56
CA SER A 448 17.32 -20.13 -29.52
C SER A 448 17.21 -19.05 -30.62
N LEU A 449 18.36 -18.62 -31.17
CA LEU A 449 18.41 -17.68 -32.28
C LEU A 449 17.52 -18.12 -33.44
N ARG A 450 17.54 -19.44 -33.75
CA ARG A 450 16.74 -20.09 -34.79
C ARG A 450 15.23 -19.97 -34.49
N THR A 451 14.84 -20.08 -33.22
CA THR A 451 13.43 -19.92 -32.80
C THR A 451 12.95 -18.50 -33.09
N VAL A 452 13.75 -17.49 -32.74
CA VAL A 452 13.38 -16.08 -32.97
C VAL A 452 13.34 -15.80 -34.49
N GLN A 453 14.31 -16.29 -35.27
CA GLN A 453 14.30 -16.15 -36.72
C GLN A 453 13.03 -16.78 -37.35
N ASN A 454 12.65 -17.98 -36.92
CA ASN A 454 11.43 -18.65 -37.40
C ASN A 454 10.16 -17.83 -37.04
N ARG A 455 10.10 -17.23 -35.83
CA ARG A 455 8.97 -16.37 -35.44
C ARG A 455 8.94 -15.10 -36.31
N LYS A 456 10.08 -14.47 -36.56
CA LYS A 456 10.19 -13.28 -37.45
C LYS A 456 9.76 -13.64 -38.88
N TYR A 457 10.11 -14.82 -39.36
CA TYR A 457 9.65 -15.31 -40.66
C TYR A 457 8.13 -15.51 -40.72
N LYS A 458 7.53 -16.08 -39.66
CA LYS A 458 6.06 -16.18 -39.55
C LYS A 458 5.37 -14.82 -39.50
N LEU A 459 5.95 -13.86 -38.77
CA LEU A 459 5.44 -12.47 -38.72
C LEU A 459 5.49 -11.80 -40.09
N ARG A 460 6.58 -11.97 -40.84
CA ARG A 460 6.65 -11.46 -42.25
C ARG A 460 5.48 -11.95 -43.09
N LYS A 461 5.11 -13.22 -42.94
CA LYS A 461 3.94 -13.81 -43.66
C LYS A 461 2.63 -13.20 -43.19
N LYS A 462 2.47 -13.00 -41.89
CA LYS A 462 1.26 -12.39 -41.34
C LYS A 462 1.10 -10.91 -41.78
N PHE A 463 2.21 -10.20 -41.93
CA PHE A 463 2.22 -8.81 -42.43
C PHE A 463 2.23 -8.69 -43.95
N ASN A 464 2.22 -9.83 -44.64
CA ASN A 464 2.25 -9.93 -46.14
C ASN A 464 3.43 -9.17 -46.75
N LEU A 465 4.60 -9.18 -46.08
CA LEU A 465 5.83 -8.50 -46.53
C LEU A 465 6.54 -9.34 -47.62
N SER A 466 6.99 -8.66 -48.68
CA SER A 466 7.80 -9.25 -49.75
C SER A 466 9.19 -9.69 -49.27
N SER A 467 9.92 -10.49 -50.04
CA SER A 467 11.28 -10.94 -49.69
C SER A 467 12.29 -9.80 -49.56
N GLU A 468 12.07 -8.67 -50.22
CA GLU A 468 12.97 -7.54 -50.27
C GLU A 468 12.77 -6.53 -49.08
N GLU A 469 11.58 -6.54 -48.46
CA GLU A 469 11.29 -5.64 -47.36
C GLU A 469 11.93 -6.12 -46.06
N ASN A 470 12.53 -5.22 -45.30
CA ASN A 470 13.14 -5.50 -44.00
C ASN A 470 12.09 -5.41 -42.89
N LEU A 471 11.75 -6.53 -42.25
CA LEU A 471 10.76 -6.59 -41.19
C LEU A 471 11.06 -5.62 -40.02
N ASN A 472 12.34 -5.49 -39.62
CA ASN A 472 12.71 -4.57 -38.53
C ASN A 472 12.46 -3.13 -38.94
N GLN A 473 12.83 -2.77 -40.18
CA GLN A 473 12.62 -1.42 -40.70
C GLN A 473 11.14 -1.11 -40.89
N TRP A 474 10.36 -2.10 -41.32
CA TRP A 474 8.91 -1.99 -41.45
C TRP A 474 8.26 -1.73 -40.06
N ILE A 475 8.61 -2.52 -39.04
CA ILE A 475 8.13 -2.32 -37.65
C ILE A 475 8.54 -0.94 -37.10
N GLN A 476 9.75 -0.45 -37.41
CA GLN A 476 10.19 0.87 -36.96
C GLN A 476 9.38 2.00 -37.61
N ASN A 477 9.05 1.83 -38.89
CA ASN A 477 8.30 2.83 -39.67
C ASN A 477 6.79 2.77 -39.46
N LEU A 478 6.28 1.69 -38.88
CA LEU A 478 4.87 1.60 -38.53
C LEU A 478 4.52 2.76 -37.59
N HIS A 479 3.75 3.71 -38.02
CA HIS A 479 3.38 4.96 -37.36
C HIS A 479 4.12 6.23 -37.84
N VAL A 480 5.15 6.16 -38.67
CA VAL A 480 5.79 7.38 -39.23
C VAL A 480 4.97 7.95 -40.40
N GLU A 481 4.17 7.10 -41.08
CA GLU A 481 3.37 7.54 -42.24
C GLU A 481 2.17 8.42 -41.89
N SER A 482 1.71 8.42 -40.63
CA SER A 482 0.59 9.29 -40.21
C SER A 482 1.01 10.75 -39.87
N LEU A 483 2.30 11.06 -39.80
CA LEU A 483 2.81 12.41 -39.52
C LEU A 483 3.26 13.19 -40.77
N THR A 484 3.15 12.58 -41.97
CA THR A 484 3.53 13.25 -43.22
C THR A 484 2.36 13.69 -44.11
N MET A 485 1.12 13.57 -43.62
CA MET A 485 -0.05 14.19 -44.30
C MET A 485 -0.84 15.08 -43.33
N VAL A 486 -0.29 16.21 -42.93
CA VAL A 486 -1.01 17.46 -42.64
C VAL A 486 -0.08 18.63 -43.00
#